data_ca1245b918b6c566a6f982228e47efb0
#
_entry.id   ca1245b918b6c566a6f982228e47efb0
#
_cell.length_a   1.000
_cell.length_b   1.000
_cell.length_c   1.000
_cell.angle_alpha   90.00
_cell.angle_beta   90.00
_cell.angle_gamma   90.00
#
_symmetry.space_group_name_H-M   'P 1'
#
loop_
_entity.id
_entity.type
_entity.pdbx_description
1 polymer ?
#
loop_
_entity_poly.entity_id
_entity_poly.type
_entity_poly.pdbx_seq_one_letter_code
_entity_poly.pdbx_strand_id
1 'polypeptide(L)'
;MTAQSFYGINNGWCAGHNSDIWAMTSPVGEQNESPEWANWTMGGAWLATHLWEHYMFTKDKQFIAEYYPTLKNAAEFCLNWLIEKDGELITMPSTSPENHFITDKGYNGSFFYGGTADLA
;
A
#
# COMPACT_ATOMS: atom_id res chain seq x y z
N MET A 1 13.63 -3.04 -1.09
CA MET A 1 13.97 -1.89 -1.85
C MET A 1 13.06 -0.73 -1.53
N THR A 2 11.96 -0.40 -2.21
CA THR A 2 11.13 0.76 -1.82
C THR A 2 10.65 0.70 -0.36
N ALA A 3 10.15 -0.45 0.10
CA ALA A 3 9.74 -0.64 1.49
C ALA A 3 10.86 -0.29 2.49
N GLN A 4 12.08 -0.73 2.23
CA GLN A 4 13.22 -0.45 3.10
C GLN A 4 13.71 0.98 2.99
N SER A 5 13.89 1.50 1.77
CA SER A 5 14.51 2.82 1.57
C SER A 5 13.61 3.99 1.94
N PHE A 6 12.28 3.86 1.76
CA PHE A 6 11.34 4.92 2.07
C PHE A 6 10.65 4.76 3.43
N TYR A 7 10.41 3.51 3.85
CA TYR A 7 9.58 3.22 5.01
C TYR A 7 10.31 2.46 6.12
N GLY A 8 11.59 2.09 5.92
CA GLY A 8 12.37 1.37 6.93
C GLY A 8 11.92 -0.08 7.17
N ILE A 9 11.03 -0.63 6.33
CA ILE A 9 10.49 -1.98 6.48
C ILE A 9 11.37 -2.96 5.72
N ASN A 10 11.95 -3.91 6.44
CA ASN A 10 12.90 -4.89 5.88
C ASN A 10 12.22 -6.11 5.27
N ASN A 11 11.00 -6.45 5.70
CA ASN A 11 10.26 -7.61 5.23
C ASN A 11 9.09 -7.19 4.37
N GLY A 12 8.94 -7.86 3.23
CA GLY A 12 7.89 -7.56 2.30
C GLY A 12 8.26 -6.52 1.25
N TRP A 13 7.30 -6.20 0.39
CA TRP A 13 7.43 -5.19 -0.64
C TRP A 13 6.18 -4.30 -0.70
N CYS A 14 6.36 -3.09 -1.16
CA CYS A 14 5.27 -2.16 -1.46
C CYS A 14 5.50 -1.49 -2.82
N ALA A 15 4.44 -0.99 -3.38
CA ALA A 15 4.44 -0.08 -4.52
C ALA A 15 3.53 1.11 -4.19
N GLY A 16 3.96 2.30 -4.58
CA GLY A 16 3.13 3.49 -4.49
C GLY A 16 1.90 3.41 -5.39
N HIS A 17 0.97 4.32 -5.19
CA HIS A 17 -0.30 4.34 -5.95
C HIS A 17 -0.10 4.39 -7.46
N ASN A 18 0.88 5.16 -7.93
CA ASN A 18 1.19 5.29 -9.34
C ASN A 18 2.50 4.58 -9.68
N SER A 19 2.47 3.70 -10.67
CA SER A 19 3.63 3.09 -11.28
C SER A 19 3.66 3.42 -12.77
N ASP A 20 4.84 3.38 -13.36
CA ASP A 20 5.05 3.64 -14.77
C ASP A 20 5.42 2.38 -15.56
N ILE A 21 5.69 2.54 -16.85
CA ILE A 21 6.09 1.42 -17.72
C ILE A 21 7.45 0.82 -17.37
N TRP A 22 8.25 1.48 -16.54
CA TRP A 22 9.53 1.00 -16.02
C TRP A 22 9.40 0.32 -14.66
N ALA A 23 8.19 0.05 -14.19
CA ALA A 23 7.88 -0.59 -12.90
C ALA A 23 8.46 0.18 -11.71
N MET A 24 8.37 1.49 -11.73
CA MET A 24 8.74 2.34 -10.60
C MET A 24 7.78 2.06 -9.43
N THR A 25 8.34 1.79 -8.25
CA THR A 25 7.58 1.44 -7.04
C THR A 25 7.62 2.51 -5.96
N SER A 26 8.49 3.51 -6.13
CA SER A 26 8.54 4.68 -5.24
C SER A 26 7.34 5.61 -5.50
N PRO A 27 6.90 6.38 -4.49
CA PRO A 27 5.93 7.44 -4.72
C PRO A 27 6.42 8.38 -5.82
N VAL A 28 5.57 8.63 -6.83
CA VAL A 28 5.88 9.60 -7.88
C VAL A 28 5.62 11.01 -7.37
N GLY A 29 6.45 11.93 -7.79
CA GLY A 29 6.38 13.35 -7.46
C GLY A 29 7.72 14.00 -7.78
N GLU A 30 7.71 15.13 -8.44
CA GLU A 30 8.89 15.93 -8.68
C GLU A 30 9.20 16.79 -7.43
N GLN A 31 10.38 17.39 -7.39
CA GLN A 31 10.90 18.08 -6.19
C GLN A 31 9.97 19.15 -5.59
N ASN A 32 9.03 19.66 -6.37
CA ASN A 32 8.09 20.70 -5.95
C ASN A 32 6.62 20.25 -5.96
N GLU A 33 6.36 18.99 -6.24
CA GLU A 33 5.00 18.45 -6.27
C GLU A 33 4.72 17.63 -5.01
N SER A 34 3.48 17.66 -4.56
CA SER A 34 3.05 16.85 -3.41
C SER A 34 2.86 15.40 -3.85
N PRO A 35 3.58 14.44 -3.25
CA PRO A 35 3.34 13.02 -3.50
C PRO A 35 2.09 12.50 -2.78
N GLU A 36 1.19 13.37 -2.44
CA GLU A 36 0.09 13.17 -1.50
C GLU A 36 -0.72 11.91 -1.81
N TRP A 37 -1.11 11.73 -3.07
CA TRP A 37 -1.86 10.56 -3.50
C TRP A 37 -0.96 9.37 -3.85
N ALA A 38 0.19 9.64 -4.42
CA ALA A 38 1.15 8.62 -4.82
C ALA A 38 1.77 7.88 -3.62
N ASN A 39 1.66 8.45 -2.43
CA ASN A 39 2.21 7.89 -1.20
C ASN A 39 1.27 6.89 -0.49
N TRP A 40 0.25 6.42 -1.16
CA TRP A 40 -0.60 5.34 -0.66
C TRP A 40 0.15 4.00 -0.69
N THR A 41 0.52 3.50 0.48
CA THR A 41 1.42 2.34 0.63
C THR A 41 0.75 1.00 0.32
N MET A 42 -0.58 0.93 0.38
CA MET A 42 -1.36 -0.29 0.14
C MET A 42 -1.55 -0.62 -1.33
N GLY A 43 -1.12 0.23 -2.25
CA GLY A 43 -1.24 0.00 -3.70
C GLY A 43 -0.62 -1.32 -4.17
N GLY A 44 0.53 -1.70 -3.60
CA GLY A 44 1.19 -2.98 -3.89
C GLY A 44 0.37 -4.18 -3.43
N ALA A 45 -0.21 -4.12 -2.26
CA ALA A 45 -1.09 -5.18 -1.75
C ALA A 45 -2.34 -5.33 -2.60
N TRP A 46 -2.98 -4.21 -2.96
CA TRP A 46 -4.12 -4.21 -3.87
C TRP A 46 -3.77 -4.85 -5.23
N LEU A 47 -2.66 -4.50 -5.84
CA LEU A 47 -2.21 -5.13 -7.08
C LEU A 47 -1.96 -6.64 -6.92
N ALA A 48 -1.43 -7.07 -5.78
CA ALA A 48 -1.17 -8.48 -5.50
C ALA A 48 -2.46 -9.31 -5.47
N THR A 49 -3.62 -8.74 -5.14
CA THR A 49 -4.90 -9.47 -5.16
C THR A 49 -5.24 -10.01 -6.55
N HIS A 50 -4.80 -9.36 -7.63
CA HIS A 50 -5.03 -9.82 -9.00
C HIS A 50 -4.38 -11.19 -9.28
N LEU A 51 -3.26 -11.51 -8.62
CA LEU A 51 -2.64 -12.83 -8.73
C LEU A 51 -3.54 -13.91 -8.13
N TRP A 52 -4.17 -13.60 -7.00
CA TRP A 52 -5.14 -14.47 -6.37
C TRP A 52 -6.40 -14.62 -7.22
N GLU A 53 -6.94 -13.54 -7.75
CA GLU A 53 -8.08 -13.55 -8.65
C GLU A 53 -7.83 -14.43 -9.89
N HIS A 54 -6.65 -14.27 -10.52
CA HIS A 54 -6.26 -15.15 -11.62
C HIS A 54 -6.38 -16.63 -11.25
N TYR A 55 -5.81 -17.02 -10.10
CA TYR A 55 -5.94 -18.38 -9.60
C TYR A 55 -7.40 -18.79 -9.34
N MET A 56 -8.21 -17.89 -8.78
CA MET A 56 -9.62 -18.21 -8.50
C MET A 56 -10.41 -18.54 -9.77
N PHE A 57 -10.12 -17.88 -10.88
CA PHE A 57 -10.77 -18.12 -12.16
C PHE A 57 -10.17 -19.31 -12.92
N THR A 58 -8.86 -19.47 -12.92
CA THR A 58 -8.18 -20.50 -13.73
C THR A 58 -7.95 -21.82 -12.99
N LYS A 59 -7.86 -21.78 -11.65
CA LYS A 59 -7.41 -22.89 -10.79
C LYS A 59 -6.02 -23.42 -11.15
N ASP A 60 -5.19 -22.58 -11.78
CA ASP A 60 -3.82 -22.92 -12.15
C ASP A 60 -2.94 -22.97 -10.90
N LYS A 61 -2.66 -24.20 -10.46
CA LYS A 61 -1.83 -24.44 -9.28
C LYS A 61 -0.35 -24.14 -9.51
N GLN A 62 0.11 -24.24 -10.74
CA GLN A 62 1.49 -23.93 -11.07
C GLN A 62 1.71 -22.41 -11.00
N PHE A 63 0.81 -21.65 -11.58
CA PHE A 63 0.81 -20.18 -11.49
C PHE A 63 0.82 -19.72 -10.05
N ILE A 64 -0.12 -20.15 -9.22
CA ILE A 64 -0.18 -19.67 -7.84
C ILE A 64 1.03 -20.10 -7.02
N ALA A 65 1.61 -21.28 -7.26
CA ALA A 65 2.83 -21.72 -6.60
C ALA A 65 4.03 -20.82 -6.97
N GLU A 66 4.14 -20.42 -8.24
CA GLU A 66 5.17 -19.50 -8.72
C GLU A 66 5.07 -18.11 -8.08
N TYR A 67 3.84 -17.56 -8.02
CA TYR A 67 3.59 -16.20 -7.52
C TYR A 67 3.27 -16.10 -6.02
N TYR A 68 3.18 -17.23 -5.31
CA TYR A 68 2.95 -17.24 -3.87
C TYR A 68 3.96 -16.40 -3.07
N PRO A 69 5.27 -16.42 -3.36
CA PRO A 69 6.22 -15.56 -2.66
C PRO A 69 5.91 -14.07 -2.82
N THR A 70 5.41 -13.65 -3.98
CA THR A 70 5.00 -12.26 -4.22
C THR A 70 3.80 -11.87 -3.35
N LEU A 71 2.77 -12.72 -3.31
CA LEU A 71 1.60 -12.53 -2.43
C LEU A 71 2.00 -12.48 -0.96
N LYS A 72 2.80 -13.45 -0.52
CA LYS A 72 3.28 -13.53 0.85
C LYS A 72 4.03 -12.27 1.27
N ASN A 73 4.96 -11.81 0.44
CA ASN A 73 5.77 -10.64 0.75
C ASN A 73 4.95 -9.33 0.72
N ALA A 74 3.89 -9.24 -0.09
CA ALA A 74 2.96 -8.13 -0.02
C ALA A 74 2.20 -8.12 1.32
N ALA A 75 1.70 -9.27 1.75
CA ALA A 75 1.04 -9.41 3.07
C ALA A 75 2.01 -9.12 4.23
N GLU A 76 3.25 -9.56 4.16
CA GLU A 76 4.27 -9.25 5.19
C GLU A 76 4.52 -7.74 5.29
N PHE A 77 4.53 -7.01 4.18
CA PHE A 77 4.61 -5.56 4.22
C PHE A 77 3.41 -4.95 4.96
N CYS A 78 2.19 -5.38 4.61
CA CYS A 78 0.98 -4.88 5.28
C CYS A 78 1.04 -5.10 6.79
N LEU A 79 1.42 -6.29 7.23
CA LEU A 79 1.55 -6.61 8.66
C LEU A 79 2.59 -5.73 9.37
N ASN A 80 3.71 -5.43 8.71
CA ASN A 80 4.75 -4.57 9.26
C ASN A 80 4.40 -3.07 9.20
N TRP A 81 3.39 -2.70 8.42
CA TRP A 81 2.88 -1.34 8.33
C TRP A 81 1.85 -1.01 9.40
N LEU A 82 1.25 -2.04 10.00
CA LEU A 82 0.28 -1.86 11.09
C LEU A 82 0.97 -1.36 12.35
N ILE A 83 0.32 -0.43 13.03
CA ILE A 83 0.67 0.02 14.37
C ILE A 83 -0.49 -0.23 15.33
N GLU A 84 -0.17 -0.44 16.58
CA GLU A 84 -1.20 -0.52 17.63
C GLU A 84 -1.57 0.88 18.12
N LYS A 85 -2.86 1.17 18.12
CA LYS A 85 -3.41 2.42 18.66
C LYS A 85 -4.72 2.12 19.37
N ASP A 86 -4.80 2.47 20.64
CA ASP A 86 -5.99 2.29 21.49
C ASP A 86 -6.50 0.83 21.55
N GLY A 87 -5.59 -0.14 21.42
CA GLY A 87 -5.91 -1.57 21.42
C GLY A 87 -6.33 -2.13 20.05
N GLU A 88 -6.26 -1.34 18.99
CA GLU A 88 -6.56 -1.73 17.62
C GLU A 88 -5.32 -1.64 16.73
N LEU A 89 -5.22 -2.53 15.74
CA LEU A 89 -4.20 -2.45 14.71
C LEU A 89 -4.72 -1.58 13.56
N ILE A 90 -3.97 -0.54 13.24
CA ILE A 90 -4.33 0.42 12.18
C ILE A 90 -3.14 0.71 11.28
N THR A 91 -3.41 1.21 10.09
CA THR A 91 -2.38 1.77 9.19
C THR A 91 -2.07 3.21 9.58
N MET A 92 -0.78 3.58 9.61
CA MET A 92 -0.36 4.95 9.90
C MET A 92 1.07 5.21 9.38
N PRO A 93 1.29 6.26 8.57
CA PRO A 93 0.26 7.09 7.95
C PRO A 93 -0.58 6.33 6.92
N SER A 94 -1.76 6.85 6.64
CA SER A 94 -2.62 6.42 5.55
C SER A 94 -3.06 7.65 4.76
N THR A 95 -3.43 7.46 3.50
CA THR A 95 -3.99 8.50 2.66
C THR A 95 -5.18 7.96 1.88
N SER A 96 -6.25 8.73 1.81
CA SER A 96 -7.37 8.41 0.93
C SER A 96 -7.06 8.92 -0.47
N PRO A 97 -6.96 8.04 -1.48
CA PRO A 97 -6.65 8.47 -2.83
C PRO A 97 -7.59 9.55 -3.32
N GLU A 98 -7.00 10.66 -3.74
CA GLU A 98 -7.64 11.82 -4.35
C GLU A 98 -8.78 12.45 -3.54
N ASN A 99 -8.71 12.39 -2.21
CA ASN A 99 -9.73 12.99 -1.35
C ASN A 99 -9.13 13.73 -0.16
N HIS A 100 -9.66 14.90 0.12
CA HIS A 100 -9.33 15.70 1.30
C HIS A 100 -10.46 15.61 2.34
N PHE A 101 -10.08 15.78 3.59
CA PHE A 101 -11.01 15.92 4.68
C PHE A 101 -10.68 17.17 5.51
N ILE A 102 -11.69 17.71 6.17
CA ILE A 102 -11.54 18.84 7.07
C ILE A 102 -11.94 18.36 8.47
N THR A 103 -11.04 18.54 9.42
CA THR A 103 -11.33 18.24 10.84
C THR A 103 -12.08 19.37 11.50
N ASP A 104 -12.72 19.09 12.63
CA ASP A 104 -13.40 20.10 13.46
C ASP A 104 -12.45 21.22 13.93
N LYS A 105 -11.14 20.95 13.93
CA LYS A 105 -10.09 21.93 14.28
C LYS A 105 -9.57 22.71 13.07
N GLY A 106 -10.17 22.54 11.89
CA GLY A 106 -9.82 23.25 10.67
C GLY A 106 -8.60 22.68 9.90
N TYR A 107 -8.08 21.50 10.27
CA TYR A 107 -7.07 20.84 9.44
C TYR A 107 -7.72 20.38 8.14
N ASN A 108 -7.10 20.74 7.02
CA ASN A 108 -7.48 20.30 5.69
C ASN A 108 -6.30 19.51 5.08
N GLY A 109 -6.52 18.25 4.76
CA GLY A 109 -5.47 17.38 4.21
C GLY A 109 -6.00 16.02 3.84
N SER A 110 -5.09 15.16 3.40
CA SER A 110 -5.37 13.80 2.94
C SER A 110 -4.71 12.73 3.82
N PHE A 111 -3.77 13.11 4.67
CA PHE A 111 -3.05 12.18 5.55
C PHE A 111 -3.80 11.98 6.86
N PHE A 112 -4.03 10.72 7.20
CA PHE A 112 -4.72 10.29 8.42
C PHE A 112 -4.24 8.89 8.83
N TYR A 113 -5.00 8.19 9.65
CA TYR A 113 -4.74 6.84 10.09
C TYR A 113 -5.99 5.97 9.96
N GLY A 114 -5.80 4.66 9.74
CA GLY A 114 -6.89 3.70 9.71
C GLY A 114 -7.85 3.93 8.54
N GLY A 115 -7.34 4.16 7.32
CA GLY A 115 -8.19 4.28 6.13
C GLY A 115 -9.03 3.03 5.90
N THR A 116 -10.32 3.18 5.63
CA THR A 116 -11.22 2.03 5.40
C THR A 116 -10.72 1.15 4.25
N ALA A 117 -10.17 1.74 3.19
CA ALA A 117 -9.63 1.00 2.06
C ALA A 117 -8.39 0.15 2.42
N ASP A 118 -7.64 0.55 3.46
CA ASP A 118 -6.48 -0.19 3.92
C ASP A 118 -6.86 -1.41 4.78
N LEU A 119 -8.04 -1.36 5.40
CA LEU A 119 -8.49 -2.33 6.38
C LEU A 119 -9.55 -3.31 5.81
N ALA A 120 -10.00 -3.08 4.59
CA ALA A 120 -10.96 -3.92 3.89
C ALA A 120 -10.27 -5.07 3.15
#